data_9ef32b80dad3358575a3281f198c3640
#
_entry.id   9ef32b80dad3358575a3281f198c3640
#
_cell.length_a   1.000
_cell.length_b   1.000
_cell.length_c   1.000
_cell.angle_alpha   90.00
_cell.angle_beta   90.00
_cell.angle_gamma   90.00
#
_symmetry.space_group_name_H-M   'P 1'
#
loop_
_entity.id
_entity.type
_entity.pdbx_description
1 polymer ?
#
loop_
_entity_poly.entity_id
_entity_poly.type
_entity_poly.pdbx_seq_one_letter_code
_entity_poly.pdbx_strand_id
1 'polypeptide(L)'
;VFSLLVNGGNTFAKKSKDREYWVKTMIKIIDPLYTNLSQNTLRKNMPVETFDGLNNGNTRKNVTHLEALGRSFDGISAWLNLPPDDTEEGQLRAKYTNLVVKSIANAVNPESPDYMRFDGPGGQPLVDAAFFAQGLLRSKDQIWPKLDKVTQERIIKELKASRRIKASESNWLMFSATIEAALLEFTGECDLKPIHYALKRHKEWYKGDGWYGDGRNFHLDYYNSYVIQPMLIDVLAVMKEHKAVSYTHLRAHETLRYL
;
A
#
# COMPACT_ATOMS: atom_id res chain seq x y z
N VAL A 1 25.56 -50.27 -3.52
CA VAL A 1 24.22 -49.72 -3.70
C VAL A 1 23.69 -49.36 -2.29
N PHE A 2 23.91 -48.12 -1.83
CA PHE A 2 23.34 -47.61 -0.60
C PHE A 2 22.16 -46.70 -0.96
N SER A 3 20.95 -47.19 -0.70
CA SER A 3 19.72 -46.42 -0.77
C SER A 3 19.58 -45.53 0.47
N LEU A 4 19.80 -44.23 0.31
CA LEU A 4 19.47 -43.23 1.32
C LEU A 4 17.96 -42.98 1.24
N LEU A 5 17.21 -43.59 2.15
CA LEU A 5 15.84 -43.20 2.47
C LEU A 5 15.86 -41.80 3.10
N VAL A 6 15.57 -40.78 2.29
CA VAL A 6 15.25 -39.44 2.81
C VAL A 6 13.85 -39.52 3.41
N ASN A 7 13.79 -39.71 4.73
CA ASN A 7 12.56 -39.49 5.49
C ASN A 7 12.21 -38.00 5.39
N GLY A 8 11.25 -37.67 4.54
CA GLY A 8 10.60 -36.38 4.50
C GLY A 8 9.78 -36.16 5.77
N GLY A 9 10.47 -35.90 6.89
CA GLY A 9 9.81 -35.43 8.11
C GLY A 9 9.23 -34.06 7.81
N ASN A 10 7.91 -33.94 7.84
CA ASN A 10 7.23 -32.66 7.95
C ASN A 10 7.73 -31.94 9.21
N THR A 11 8.78 -31.14 9.08
CA THR A 11 9.16 -30.17 10.09
C THR A 11 8.08 -29.09 10.08
N PHE A 12 6.99 -29.32 10.83
CA PHE A 12 6.13 -28.21 11.24
C PHE A 12 7.01 -27.23 11.97
N ALA A 13 7.32 -26.11 11.31
CA ALA A 13 8.10 -25.03 11.90
C ALA A 13 7.39 -24.67 13.22
N LYS A 14 8.09 -24.85 14.34
CA LYS A 14 7.57 -24.54 15.68
C LYS A 14 7.10 -23.09 15.62
N LYS A 15 5.77 -22.89 15.86
CA LYS A 15 5.13 -21.57 15.79
C LYS A 15 5.98 -20.57 16.58
N SER A 16 6.59 -19.60 15.92
CA SER A 16 7.47 -18.63 16.58
C SER A 16 6.61 -17.76 17.48
N LYS A 17 6.97 -17.63 18.75
CA LYS A 17 6.30 -16.72 19.70
C LYS A 17 6.30 -15.27 19.20
N ASP A 18 7.33 -14.88 18.45
CA ASP A 18 7.44 -13.56 17.87
C ASP A 18 6.40 -13.34 16.78
N ARG A 19 6.17 -14.34 15.90
CA ARG A 19 5.12 -14.25 14.87
C ARG A 19 3.74 -14.12 15.50
N GLU A 20 3.45 -14.90 16.54
CA GLU A 20 2.18 -14.80 17.26
C GLU A 20 2.00 -13.40 17.89
N TYR A 21 3.05 -12.88 18.52
CA TYR A 21 3.05 -11.52 19.08
C TYR A 21 2.80 -10.45 18.02
N TRP A 22 3.49 -10.54 16.87
CA TRP A 22 3.32 -9.58 15.78
C TRP A 22 1.92 -9.64 15.17
N VAL A 23 1.39 -10.83 14.93
CA VAL A 23 0.02 -10.99 14.42
C VAL A 23 -1.00 -10.42 15.40
N LYS A 24 -0.90 -10.73 16.70
CA LYS A 24 -1.79 -10.18 17.73
C LYS A 24 -1.71 -8.65 17.79
N THR A 25 -0.52 -8.09 17.71
CA THR A 25 -0.31 -6.64 17.74
C THR A 25 -0.92 -5.98 16.50
N MET A 26 -0.67 -6.54 15.32
CA MET A 26 -1.27 -6.09 14.06
C MET A 26 -2.80 -6.09 14.16
N ILE A 27 -3.40 -7.19 14.60
CA ILE A 27 -4.86 -7.30 14.76
C ILE A 27 -5.39 -6.25 15.72
N LYS A 28 -4.75 -6.05 16.87
CA LYS A 28 -5.17 -5.02 17.84
C LYS A 28 -5.24 -3.62 17.19
N ILE A 29 -4.34 -3.31 16.27
CA ILE A 29 -4.29 -2.03 15.58
C ILE A 29 -5.40 -1.90 14.54
N ILE A 30 -5.61 -2.96 13.72
CA ILE A 30 -6.48 -2.87 12.54
C ILE A 30 -7.95 -3.23 12.82
N ASP A 31 -8.23 -4.01 13.87
CA ASP A 31 -9.59 -4.52 14.14
C ASP A 31 -10.62 -3.40 14.30
N PRO A 32 -10.38 -2.33 15.07
CA PRO A 32 -11.35 -1.24 15.19
C PRO A 32 -11.69 -0.57 13.86
N LEU A 33 -10.69 -0.39 13.00
CA LEU A 33 -10.88 0.21 11.68
C LEU A 33 -11.76 -0.66 10.79
N TYR A 34 -11.33 -1.92 10.54
CA TYR A 34 -12.02 -2.78 9.58
C TYR A 34 -13.37 -3.27 10.06
N THR A 35 -13.54 -3.48 11.37
CA THR A 35 -14.85 -3.82 11.94
C THR A 35 -15.86 -2.69 11.71
N ASN A 36 -15.46 -1.44 11.95
CA ASN A 36 -16.36 -0.31 11.78
C ASN A 36 -16.58 0.04 10.29
N LEU A 37 -15.52 0.09 9.49
CA LEU A 37 -15.64 0.46 8.08
C LEU A 37 -16.45 -0.57 7.29
N SER A 38 -16.31 -1.87 7.58
CA SER A 38 -17.12 -2.91 6.95
C SER A 38 -18.62 -2.81 7.24
N GLN A 39 -18.99 -2.09 8.30
CA GLN A 39 -20.38 -1.88 8.77
C GLN A 39 -20.89 -0.45 8.47
N ASN A 40 -20.13 0.39 7.78
CA ASN A 40 -20.48 1.81 7.55
C ASN A 40 -20.67 2.61 8.84
N THR A 41 -19.86 2.35 9.85
CA THR A 41 -19.89 3.02 11.16
C THR A 41 -18.57 3.68 11.55
N LEU A 42 -17.59 3.72 10.62
CA LEU A 42 -16.26 4.23 10.93
C LEU A 42 -16.29 5.70 11.36
N ARG A 43 -16.90 6.58 10.55
CA ARG A 43 -16.98 8.02 10.87
C ARG A 43 -17.75 8.29 12.15
N LYS A 44 -18.75 7.47 12.46
CA LYS A 44 -19.52 7.55 13.70
C LYS A 44 -18.69 7.19 14.92
N ASN A 45 -17.87 6.14 14.82
CA ASN A 45 -17.18 5.54 15.97
C ASN A 45 -15.70 5.94 16.07
N MET A 46 -15.18 6.63 15.06
CA MET A 46 -13.82 7.19 15.00
C MET A 46 -13.91 8.69 14.73
N PRO A 47 -14.24 9.51 15.73
CA PRO A 47 -14.25 10.96 15.58
C PRO A 47 -12.84 11.46 15.27
N VAL A 48 -12.75 12.50 14.43
CA VAL A 48 -11.47 13.12 14.12
C VAL A 48 -11.07 14.06 15.24
N GLU A 49 -9.96 13.74 15.88
CA GLU A 49 -9.31 14.62 16.87
C GLU A 49 -8.25 15.46 16.16
N THR A 50 -8.18 16.73 16.48
CA THR A 50 -7.20 17.67 15.94
C THR A 50 -6.55 18.45 17.05
N PHE A 51 -5.28 18.82 16.88
CA PHE A 51 -4.60 19.70 17.79
C PHE A 51 -5.12 21.14 17.62
N ASP A 52 -5.66 21.73 18.68
CA ASP A 52 -6.39 23.01 18.65
C ASP A 52 -5.52 24.21 18.22
N GLY A 53 -4.20 24.11 18.24
CA GLY A 53 -3.27 25.17 17.88
C GLY A 53 -2.99 25.36 16.38
N LEU A 54 -3.48 24.46 15.54
CA LEU A 54 -3.28 24.51 14.09
C LEU A 54 -4.64 24.69 13.42
N ASN A 55 -4.82 25.75 12.64
CA ASN A 55 -6.01 26.01 11.79
C ASN A 55 -6.27 24.89 10.75
N ASN A 56 -5.72 23.70 10.93
CA ASN A 56 -5.78 22.53 10.06
C ASN A 56 -6.96 21.58 10.36
N GLY A 57 -7.84 21.91 11.31
CA GLY A 57 -8.96 21.03 11.68
C GLY A 57 -9.85 20.63 10.52
N ASN A 58 -10.08 21.51 9.56
CA ASN A 58 -10.90 21.23 8.40
C ASN A 58 -10.20 20.31 7.38
N THR A 59 -8.89 20.41 7.22
CA THR A 59 -8.15 19.54 6.29
C THR A 59 -8.01 18.13 6.85
N ARG A 60 -7.75 17.96 8.15
CA ARG A 60 -7.63 16.66 8.81
C ARG A 60 -8.93 15.87 8.79
N LYS A 61 -10.08 16.51 8.99
CA LYS A 61 -11.40 15.87 8.91
C LYS A 61 -11.64 15.16 7.57
N ASN A 62 -11.03 15.65 6.49
CA ASN A 62 -11.22 15.11 5.15
C ASN A 62 -10.27 13.94 4.82
N VAL A 63 -9.18 13.76 5.57
CA VAL A 63 -8.11 12.80 5.22
C VAL A 63 -7.89 11.73 6.27
N THR A 64 -8.22 11.96 7.54
CA THR A 64 -7.91 11.03 8.65
C THR A 64 -8.38 9.59 8.37
N HIS A 65 -9.59 9.41 7.85
CA HIS A 65 -10.12 8.07 7.59
C HIS A 65 -9.45 7.41 6.39
N LEU A 66 -9.12 8.18 5.33
CA LEU A 66 -8.35 7.68 4.20
C LEU A 66 -6.92 7.32 4.61
N GLU A 67 -6.29 8.14 5.45
CA GLU A 67 -4.97 7.85 6.02
C GLU A 67 -4.99 6.57 6.85
N ALA A 68 -5.99 6.40 7.72
CA ALA A 68 -6.16 5.19 8.50
C ALA A 68 -6.33 3.94 7.62
N LEU A 69 -7.15 4.02 6.58
CA LEU A 69 -7.35 2.93 5.62
C LEU A 69 -6.08 2.66 4.80
N GLY A 70 -5.51 3.67 4.16
CA GLY A 70 -4.37 3.50 3.24
C GLY A 70 -3.17 2.88 3.95
N ARG A 71 -2.76 3.45 5.09
CA ARG A 71 -1.58 2.98 5.84
C ARG A 71 -1.79 1.61 6.49
N SER A 72 -2.98 1.35 7.05
CA SER A 72 -3.26 0.03 7.64
C SER A 72 -3.36 -1.04 6.57
N PHE A 73 -3.94 -0.74 5.41
CA PHE A 73 -4.06 -1.68 4.31
C PHE A 73 -2.68 -2.04 3.72
N ASP A 74 -1.83 -1.05 3.48
CA ASP A 74 -0.45 -1.32 3.06
C ASP A 74 0.28 -2.19 4.09
N GLY A 75 0.18 -1.84 5.37
CA GLY A 75 0.86 -2.57 6.45
C GLY A 75 0.46 -4.03 6.59
N ILE A 76 -0.78 -4.41 6.21
CA ILE A 76 -1.25 -5.81 6.30
C ILE A 76 -1.31 -6.53 4.95
N SER A 77 -1.07 -5.83 3.85
CA SER A 77 -1.29 -6.33 2.49
C SER A 77 -0.49 -7.61 2.18
N ALA A 78 0.77 -7.65 2.55
CA ALA A 78 1.62 -8.82 2.36
C ALA A 78 1.12 -10.04 3.17
N TRP A 79 0.60 -9.82 4.38
CA TRP A 79 -0.02 -10.87 5.18
C TRP A 79 -1.33 -11.35 4.56
N LEU A 80 -2.15 -10.45 4.05
CA LEU A 80 -3.40 -10.80 3.35
C LEU A 80 -3.14 -11.57 2.05
N ASN A 81 -2.00 -11.34 1.39
CA ASN A 81 -1.64 -12.00 0.12
C ASN A 81 -1.11 -13.43 0.30
N LEU A 82 -0.86 -13.87 1.53
CA LEU A 82 -0.48 -15.26 1.77
C LEU A 82 -1.61 -16.21 1.34
N PRO A 83 -1.27 -17.38 0.76
CA PRO A 83 -2.28 -18.34 0.36
C PRO A 83 -3.14 -18.78 1.55
N PRO A 84 -4.40 -19.16 1.30
CA PRO A 84 -5.28 -19.72 2.33
C PRO A 84 -4.68 -20.98 2.95
N ASP A 85 -4.85 -21.13 4.25
CA ASP A 85 -4.47 -22.35 4.99
C ASP A 85 -5.42 -22.57 6.18
N ASP A 86 -5.42 -23.78 6.74
CA ASP A 86 -6.33 -24.21 7.81
C ASP A 86 -5.79 -23.89 9.22
N THR A 87 -4.68 -23.17 9.33
CA THR A 87 -4.14 -22.78 10.64
C THR A 87 -5.04 -21.72 11.29
N GLU A 88 -4.90 -21.53 12.62
CA GLU A 88 -5.58 -20.45 13.33
C GLU A 88 -5.26 -19.06 12.72
N GLU A 89 -4.02 -18.86 12.28
CA GLU A 89 -3.60 -17.64 11.59
C GLU A 89 -4.26 -17.54 10.21
N GLY A 90 -4.37 -18.65 9.46
CA GLY A 90 -5.07 -18.71 8.17
C GLY A 90 -6.55 -18.37 8.28
N GLN A 91 -7.24 -18.92 9.31
CA GLN A 91 -8.64 -18.59 9.60
C GLN A 91 -8.81 -17.11 9.98
N LEU A 92 -7.90 -16.58 10.79
CA LEU A 92 -7.87 -15.16 11.14
C LEU A 92 -7.66 -14.29 9.89
N ARG A 93 -6.74 -14.67 9.03
CA ARG A 93 -6.47 -13.99 7.73
C ARG A 93 -7.71 -14.01 6.85
N ALA A 94 -8.41 -15.13 6.73
CA ALA A 94 -9.65 -15.22 5.97
C ALA A 94 -10.74 -14.29 6.53
N LYS A 95 -10.89 -14.19 7.86
CA LYS A 95 -11.78 -13.21 8.50
C LYS A 95 -11.44 -11.78 8.07
N TYR A 96 -10.16 -11.38 8.18
CA TYR A 96 -9.76 -10.01 7.85
C TYR A 96 -9.78 -9.73 6.36
N THR A 97 -9.52 -10.71 5.49
CA THR A 97 -9.76 -10.59 4.05
C THR A 97 -11.20 -10.17 3.76
N ASN A 98 -12.18 -10.81 4.39
CA ASN A 98 -13.60 -10.47 4.20
C ASN A 98 -13.94 -9.06 4.73
N LEU A 99 -13.39 -8.69 5.90
CA LEU A 99 -13.58 -7.35 6.46
C LEU A 99 -12.95 -6.27 5.55
N VAL A 100 -11.72 -6.50 5.06
CA VAL A 100 -11.02 -5.58 4.17
C VAL A 100 -11.77 -5.38 2.85
N VAL A 101 -12.24 -6.46 2.22
CA VAL A 101 -13.02 -6.38 0.96
C VAL A 101 -14.28 -5.53 1.16
N LYS A 102 -15.04 -5.76 2.22
CA LYS A 102 -16.24 -4.95 2.56
C LYS A 102 -15.87 -3.50 2.87
N SER A 103 -14.78 -3.29 3.61
CA SER A 103 -14.30 -1.97 3.97
C SER A 103 -13.90 -1.15 2.75
N ILE A 104 -13.16 -1.76 1.82
CA ILE A 104 -12.79 -1.11 0.55
C ILE A 104 -14.04 -0.74 -0.24
N ALA A 105 -15.02 -1.66 -0.36
CA ALA A 105 -16.25 -1.39 -1.07
C ALA A 105 -17.01 -0.19 -0.48
N ASN A 106 -17.08 -0.09 0.86
CA ASN A 106 -17.70 1.05 1.54
C ASN A 106 -16.90 2.34 1.36
N ALA A 107 -15.57 2.28 1.47
CA ALA A 107 -14.70 3.44 1.36
C ALA A 107 -14.77 4.14 -0.01
N VAL A 108 -14.98 3.38 -1.10
CA VAL A 108 -15.07 3.92 -2.46
C VAL A 108 -16.49 4.07 -2.98
N ASN A 109 -17.51 3.74 -2.18
CA ASN A 109 -18.91 3.91 -2.55
C ASN A 109 -19.41 5.31 -2.21
N PRO A 110 -19.77 6.16 -3.20
CA PRO A 110 -20.27 7.51 -2.94
C PRO A 110 -21.53 7.56 -2.06
N GLU A 111 -22.33 6.49 -2.02
CA GLU A 111 -23.54 6.40 -1.20
C GLU A 111 -23.25 5.95 0.25
N SER A 112 -22.00 5.55 0.53
CA SER A 112 -21.60 5.12 1.87
C SER A 112 -21.42 6.32 2.79
N PRO A 113 -21.88 6.29 4.06
CA PRO A 113 -21.54 7.31 5.04
C PRO A 113 -20.04 7.38 5.33
N ASP A 114 -19.29 6.31 5.04
CA ASP A 114 -17.85 6.23 5.22
C ASP A 114 -17.06 6.46 3.94
N TYR A 115 -17.70 6.98 2.87
CA TYR A 115 -17.04 7.29 1.61
C TYR A 115 -15.82 8.20 1.81
N MET A 116 -14.73 7.88 1.12
CA MET A 116 -13.44 8.58 1.20
C MET A 116 -13.06 9.13 -0.17
N ARG A 117 -12.86 10.45 -0.26
CA ARG A 117 -12.42 11.11 -1.48
C ARG A 117 -10.91 11.10 -1.59
N PHE A 118 -10.38 10.54 -2.69
CA PHE A 118 -8.93 10.53 -2.95
C PHE A 118 -8.45 11.84 -3.60
N ASP A 119 -9.36 12.71 -3.96
CA ASP A 119 -9.13 14.07 -4.46
C ASP A 119 -9.50 15.16 -3.47
N GLY A 120 -9.58 14.87 -2.19
CA GLY A 120 -9.90 15.83 -1.13
C GLY A 120 -8.96 17.04 -1.10
N PRO A 121 -9.28 18.10 -0.37
CA PRO A 121 -8.45 19.31 -0.31
C PRO A 121 -7.07 19.04 0.28
N GLY A 122 -6.08 19.83 -0.16
CA GLY A 122 -4.68 19.70 0.26
C GLY A 122 -3.91 18.63 -0.49
N GLY A 123 -2.73 18.29 0.00
CA GLY A 123 -1.82 17.31 -0.60
C GLY A 123 -1.95 15.92 -0.01
N GLN A 124 -2.40 15.79 1.24
CA GLN A 124 -2.41 14.54 1.99
C GLN A 124 -3.18 13.39 1.30
N PRO A 125 -4.32 13.62 0.58
CA PRO A 125 -5.00 12.52 -0.08
C PRO A 125 -4.14 11.78 -1.12
N LEU A 126 -3.16 12.44 -1.75
CA LEU A 126 -2.19 11.78 -2.65
C LEU A 126 -1.35 10.74 -1.90
N VAL A 127 -0.89 11.10 -0.70
CA VAL A 127 -0.07 10.22 0.15
C VAL A 127 -0.87 8.98 0.52
N ASP A 128 -2.09 9.18 1.00
CA ASP A 128 -2.94 8.11 1.53
C ASP A 128 -3.47 7.21 0.40
N ALA A 129 -3.79 7.80 -0.76
CA ALA A 129 -4.11 7.06 -1.98
C ALA A 129 -2.94 6.19 -2.47
N ALA A 130 -1.70 6.67 -2.33
CA ALA A 130 -0.52 5.90 -2.71
C ALA A 130 -0.28 4.69 -1.80
N PHE A 131 -0.44 4.84 -0.48
CA PHE A 131 -0.39 3.69 0.44
C PHE A 131 -1.52 2.71 0.15
N PHE A 132 -2.72 3.19 -0.13
CA PHE A 132 -3.83 2.32 -0.54
C PHE A 132 -3.51 1.57 -1.85
N ALA A 133 -2.95 2.25 -2.85
CA ALA A 133 -2.52 1.65 -4.11
C ALA A 133 -1.41 0.60 -3.90
N GLN A 134 -0.44 0.88 -3.03
CA GLN A 134 0.62 -0.06 -2.66
C GLN A 134 0.04 -1.30 -1.97
N GLY A 135 -0.91 -1.12 -1.07
CA GLY A 135 -1.64 -2.23 -0.44
C GLY A 135 -2.35 -3.12 -1.47
N LEU A 136 -2.97 -2.53 -2.51
CA LEU A 136 -3.57 -3.28 -3.61
C LEU A 136 -2.52 -4.07 -4.40
N LEU A 137 -1.39 -3.45 -4.77
CA LEU A 137 -0.30 -4.12 -5.50
C LEU A 137 0.23 -5.33 -4.73
N ARG A 138 0.46 -5.19 -3.43
CA ARG A 138 1.01 -6.24 -2.57
C ARG A 138 0.03 -7.33 -2.20
N SER A 139 -1.27 -7.09 -2.35
CA SER A 139 -2.34 -8.06 -2.07
C SER A 139 -3.15 -8.44 -3.32
N LYS A 140 -2.58 -8.21 -4.51
CA LYS A 140 -3.28 -8.36 -5.80
C LYS A 140 -3.89 -9.74 -6.00
N ASP A 141 -3.22 -10.81 -5.55
CA ASP A 141 -3.67 -12.18 -5.78
C ASP A 141 -4.84 -12.59 -4.88
N GLN A 142 -4.98 -12.00 -3.70
CA GLN A 142 -5.98 -12.39 -2.71
C GLN A 142 -7.09 -11.37 -2.50
N ILE A 143 -6.84 -10.07 -2.69
CA ILE A 143 -7.84 -9.02 -2.47
C ILE A 143 -8.52 -8.60 -3.76
N TRP A 144 -7.75 -8.24 -4.80
CA TRP A 144 -8.33 -7.73 -6.05
C TRP A 144 -9.39 -8.65 -6.68
N PRO A 145 -9.19 -9.99 -6.78
CA PRO A 145 -10.20 -10.89 -7.37
C PRO A 145 -11.48 -11.06 -6.53
N LYS A 146 -11.45 -10.66 -5.24
CA LYS A 146 -12.61 -10.73 -4.34
C LYS A 146 -13.45 -9.44 -4.35
N LEU A 147 -12.94 -8.37 -4.95
CA LEU A 147 -13.69 -7.13 -5.16
C LEU A 147 -14.64 -7.30 -6.34
N ASP A 148 -15.90 -6.90 -6.18
CA ASP A 148 -16.83 -6.87 -7.30
C ASP A 148 -16.43 -5.81 -8.33
N LYS A 149 -16.94 -5.94 -9.56
CA LYS A 149 -16.55 -5.08 -10.68
C LYS A 149 -16.84 -3.61 -10.42
N VAL A 150 -17.96 -3.31 -9.78
CA VAL A 150 -18.34 -1.91 -9.45
C VAL A 150 -17.35 -1.31 -8.47
N THR A 151 -16.94 -2.08 -7.47
CA THR A 151 -15.91 -1.65 -6.50
C THR A 151 -14.56 -1.44 -7.19
N GLN A 152 -14.13 -2.35 -8.07
CA GLN A 152 -12.91 -2.19 -8.86
C GLN A 152 -12.94 -0.91 -9.71
N GLU A 153 -14.04 -0.65 -10.42
CA GLU A 153 -14.22 0.56 -11.23
C GLU A 153 -14.18 1.85 -10.38
N ARG A 154 -14.78 1.82 -9.18
CA ARG A 154 -14.74 2.94 -8.23
C ARG A 154 -13.33 3.19 -7.72
N ILE A 155 -12.57 2.15 -7.38
CA ILE A 155 -11.15 2.27 -6.99
C ILE A 155 -10.36 2.95 -8.11
N ILE A 156 -10.48 2.48 -9.34
CA ILE A 156 -9.78 3.07 -10.49
C ILE A 156 -10.16 4.54 -10.68
N LYS A 157 -11.43 4.88 -10.52
CA LYS A 157 -11.91 6.26 -10.58
C LYS A 157 -11.26 7.13 -9.50
N GLU A 158 -11.24 6.67 -8.26
CA GLU A 158 -10.65 7.41 -7.13
C GLU A 158 -9.11 7.56 -7.27
N LEU A 159 -8.40 6.52 -7.71
CA LEU A 159 -6.97 6.63 -8.02
C LEU A 159 -6.70 7.64 -9.13
N LYS A 160 -7.51 7.64 -10.21
CA LYS A 160 -7.40 8.66 -11.27
C LYS A 160 -7.73 10.07 -10.77
N ALA A 161 -8.69 10.21 -9.84
CA ALA A 161 -9.04 11.51 -9.27
C ALA A 161 -7.89 12.13 -8.47
N SER A 162 -7.06 11.34 -7.80
CA SER A 162 -5.90 11.83 -7.04
C SER A 162 -4.82 12.51 -7.91
N ARG A 163 -4.81 12.25 -9.24
CA ARG A 163 -3.88 12.87 -10.21
C ARG A 163 -3.90 14.41 -10.21
N ARG A 164 -5.00 15.02 -9.74
CA ARG A 164 -5.09 16.49 -9.65
C ARG A 164 -4.13 17.07 -8.61
N ILE A 165 -3.63 16.24 -7.67
CA ILE A 165 -2.73 16.67 -6.61
C ILE A 165 -1.30 16.58 -7.12
N LYS A 166 -0.62 17.71 -7.19
CA LYS A 166 0.78 17.76 -7.61
C LYS A 166 1.70 17.32 -6.48
N ALA A 167 2.51 16.29 -6.73
CA ALA A 167 3.54 15.86 -5.81
C ALA A 167 4.65 16.92 -5.67
N SER A 168 5.17 17.09 -4.45
CA SER A 168 6.37 17.91 -4.20
C SER A 168 7.64 17.19 -4.64
N GLU A 169 8.73 17.96 -4.84
CA GLU A 169 10.07 17.47 -5.19
C GLU A 169 10.77 16.80 -3.99
N SER A 170 10.24 15.66 -3.57
CA SER A 170 10.65 14.87 -2.41
C SER A 170 10.22 13.40 -2.59
N ASN A 171 10.21 12.61 -1.52
CA ASN A 171 9.61 11.27 -1.50
C ASN A 171 8.18 11.25 -2.10
N TRP A 172 7.48 12.37 -2.12
CA TRP A 172 6.13 12.50 -2.69
C TRP A 172 6.03 12.13 -4.17
N LEU A 173 7.12 12.24 -4.91
CA LEU A 173 7.14 11.77 -6.30
C LEU A 173 6.84 10.26 -6.40
N MET A 174 7.25 9.49 -5.38
CA MET A 174 6.93 8.05 -5.34
C MET A 174 5.44 7.79 -5.12
N PHE A 175 4.70 8.67 -4.44
CA PHE A 175 3.26 8.52 -4.31
C PHE A 175 2.56 8.57 -5.66
N SER A 176 2.86 9.57 -6.48
CA SER A 176 2.32 9.64 -7.84
C SER A 176 2.72 8.44 -8.69
N ALA A 177 3.99 8.01 -8.61
CA ALA A 177 4.48 6.85 -9.35
C ALA A 177 3.78 5.54 -8.93
N THR A 178 3.55 5.34 -7.63
CA THR A 178 2.87 4.14 -7.10
C THR A 178 1.41 4.06 -7.54
N ILE A 179 0.70 5.19 -7.57
CA ILE A 179 -0.67 5.26 -8.08
C ILE A 179 -0.71 4.88 -9.57
N GLU A 180 0.21 5.42 -10.38
CA GLU A 180 0.29 5.07 -11.80
C GLU A 180 0.68 3.60 -12.03
N ALA A 181 1.58 3.07 -11.21
CA ALA A 181 1.92 1.64 -11.25
C ALA A 181 0.70 0.75 -10.93
N ALA A 182 -0.10 1.13 -9.93
CA ALA A 182 -1.34 0.41 -9.63
C ALA A 182 -2.37 0.52 -10.77
N LEU A 183 -2.50 1.69 -11.40
CA LEU A 183 -3.36 1.85 -12.58
C LEU A 183 -2.88 0.95 -13.73
N LEU A 184 -1.56 0.90 -13.99
CA LEU A 184 -0.99 -0.01 -15.00
C LEU A 184 -1.30 -1.48 -14.69
N GLU A 185 -1.09 -1.91 -13.45
CA GLU A 185 -1.32 -3.29 -13.02
C GLU A 185 -2.78 -3.72 -13.23
N PHE A 186 -3.73 -2.89 -12.82
CA PHE A 186 -5.15 -3.27 -12.77
C PHE A 186 -5.96 -2.91 -14.01
N THR A 187 -5.44 -2.04 -14.90
CA THR A 187 -6.15 -1.62 -16.12
C THR A 187 -5.36 -1.83 -17.42
N GLY A 188 -4.06 -2.09 -17.33
CA GLY A 188 -3.16 -2.10 -18.48
C GLY A 188 -2.78 -0.71 -18.99
N GLU A 189 -3.27 0.37 -18.35
CA GLU A 189 -3.07 1.76 -18.78
C GLU A 189 -2.65 2.67 -17.64
N CYS A 190 -1.67 3.56 -17.88
CA CYS A 190 -1.25 4.58 -16.92
C CYS A 190 -0.69 5.82 -17.62
N ASP A 191 -0.45 6.89 -16.87
CA ASP A 191 0.46 7.97 -17.29
C ASP A 191 1.89 7.62 -16.87
N LEU A 192 2.75 7.35 -17.84
CA LEU A 192 4.15 7.00 -17.57
C LEU A 192 5.00 8.20 -17.10
N LYS A 193 4.53 9.44 -17.29
CA LYS A 193 5.33 10.64 -16.94
C LYS A 193 5.66 10.74 -15.46
N PRO A 194 4.69 10.58 -14.51
CA PRO A 194 5.00 10.57 -13.08
C PRO A 194 5.99 9.46 -12.69
N ILE A 195 5.86 8.26 -13.26
CA ILE A 195 6.77 7.16 -13.00
C ILE A 195 8.20 7.50 -13.46
N HIS A 196 8.36 7.87 -14.73
CA HIS A 196 9.67 8.19 -15.28
C HIS A 196 10.32 9.38 -14.55
N TYR A 197 9.52 10.38 -14.19
CA TYR A 197 10.01 11.54 -13.45
C TYR A 197 10.49 11.16 -12.06
N ALA A 198 9.70 10.39 -11.30
CA ALA A 198 10.08 9.91 -9.98
C ALA A 198 11.36 9.07 -10.02
N LEU A 199 11.45 8.10 -10.95
CA LEU A 199 12.64 7.27 -11.11
C LEU A 199 13.88 8.10 -11.45
N LYS A 200 13.76 9.06 -12.37
CA LYS A 200 14.85 9.99 -12.73
C LYS A 200 15.33 10.76 -11.51
N ARG A 201 14.40 11.37 -10.76
CA ARG A 201 14.76 12.21 -9.59
C ARG A 201 15.39 11.38 -8.48
N HIS A 202 14.86 10.20 -8.16
CA HIS A 202 15.47 9.35 -7.14
C HIS A 202 16.84 8.83 -7.56
N LYS A 203 17.08 8.57 -8.86
CA LYS A 203 18.42 8.27 -9.37
C LYS A 203 19.40 9.43 -9.13
N GLU A 204 18.98 10.68 -9.34
CA GLU A 204 19.79 11.87 -9.07
C GLU A 204 20.07 12.06 -7.55
N TRP A 205 19.13 11.66 -6.71
CA TRP A 205 19.23 11.75 -5.24
C TRP A 205 19.91 10.56 -4.57
N TYR A 206 20.29 9.53 -5.33
CA TYR A 206 21.00 8.36 -4.81
C TYR A 206 22.40 8.75 -4.30
N LYS A 207 22.76 8.28 -3.09
CA LYS A 207 23.99 8.64 -2.39
C LYS A 207 24.95 7.47 -2.19
N GLY A 208 24.61 6.28 -2.67
CA GLY A 208 25.34 5.03 -2.43
C GLY A 208 24.70 4.20 -1.32
N ASP A 209 25.10 2.94 -1.21
CA ASP A 209 24.70 1.98 -0.18
C ASP A 209 23.18 1.87 0.05
N GLY A 210 22.38 2.01 -1.02
CA GLY A 210 20.92 1.97 -0.94
C GLY A 210 20.27 3.23 -0.36
N TRP A 211 21.01 4.31 -0.12
CA TRP A 211 20.47 5.54 0.44
C TRP A 211 20.12 6.59 -0.61
N TYR A 212 18.97 7.21 -0.42
CA TYR A 212 18.46 8.30 -1.24
C TYR A 212 18.30 9.56 -0.39
N GLY A 213 18.59 10.73 -0.94
CA GLY A 213 18.14 11.99 -0.37
C GLY A 213 16.63 12.13 -0.53
N ASP A 214 15.97 12.75 0.44
CA ASP A 214 14.55 13.12 0.32
C ASP A 214 14.43 14.51 -0.32
N GLY A 215 14.54 14.55 -1.64
CA GLY A 215 14.54 15.77 -2.43
C GLY A 215 15.93 16.31 -2.78
N ARG A 216 15.95 17.54 -3.29
CA ARG A 216 17.17 18.17 -3.81
C ARG A 216 18.23 18.39 -2.72
N ASN A 217 17.81 18.84 -1.55
CA ASN A 217 18.69 19.07 -0.42
C ASN A 217 18.80 17.78 0.36
N PHE A 218 20.01 17.20 0.39
CA PHE A 218 20.23 15.94 1.05
C PHE A 218 19.99 16.05 2.57
N HIS A 219 19.15 15.18 3.06
CA HIS A 219 19.02 14.83 4.46
C HIS A 219 18.62 13.35 4.59
N LEU A 220 19.01 12.72 5.68
CA LEU A 220 18.61 11.38 6.01
C LEU A 220 17.41 11.43 6.94
N ASP A 221 16.37 10.68 6.57
CA ASP A 221 15.21 10.48 7.42
C ASP A 221 14.63 9.08 7.23
N TYR A 222 13.60 8.75 8.00
CA TYR A 222 12.96 7.43 7.95
C TYR A 222 12.16 7.19 6.66
N TYR A 223 11.90 8.22 5.83
CA TYR A 223 11.22 8.04 4.54
C TYR A 223 12.02 7.21 3.54
N ASN A 224 13.33 7.10 3.74
CA ASN A 224 14.15 6.21 2.93
C ASN A 224 13.65 4.77 2.97
N SER A 225 13.44 4.22 4.19
CA SER A 225 12.96 2.85 4.39
C SER A 225 11.45 2.73 4.46
N TYR A 226 10.74 3.83 4.74
CA TYR A 226 9.30 3.81 4.93
C TYR A 226 8.50 4.11 3.66
N VAL A 227 9.06 4.90 2.72
CA VAL A 227 8.40 5.33 1.47
C VAL A 227 9.26 5.02 0.26
N ILE A 228 10.49 5.59 0.19
CA ILE A 228 11.27 5.61 -1.04
C ILE A 228 11.61 4.19 -1.52
N GLN A 229 12.28 3.41 -0.69
CA GLN A 229 12.72 2.07 -1.07
C GLN A 229 11.54 1.11 -1.34
N PRO A 230 10.53 0.96 -0.44
CA PRO A 230 9.44 0.02 -0.68
C PRO A 230 8.62 0.39 -1.91
N MET A 231 8.26 1.67 -2.11
CA MET A 231 7.50 2.08 -3.29
C MET A 231 8.32 1.98 -4.58
N LEU A 232 9.63 2.28 -4.52
CA LEU A 232 10.51 2.11 -5.68
C LEU A 232 10.57 0.65 -6.12
N ILE A 233 10.67 -0.29 -5.19
CA ILE A 233 10.67 -1.73 -5.49
C ILE A 233 9.36 -2.14 -6.14
N ASP A 234 8.22 -1.76 -5.58
CA ASP A 234 6.90 -2.12 -6.09
C ASP A 234 6.65 -1.51 -7.48
N VAL A 235 6.98 -0.23 -7.69
CA VAL A 235 6.89 0.44 -9.00
C VAL A 235 7.75 -0.26 -10.04
N LEU A 236 9.01 -0.57 -9.72
CA LEU A 236 9.92 -1.23 -10.66
C LEU A 236 9.46 -2.68 -10.97
N ALA A 237 8.89 -3.39 -10.01
CA ALA A 237 8.33 -4.73 -10.22
C ALA A 237 7.19 -4.69 -11.24
N VAL A 238 6.22 -3.80 -11.06
CA VAL A 238 5.11 -3.61 -12.01
C VAL A 238 5.62 -3.20 -13.39
N MET A 239 6.51 -2.22 -13.45
CA MET A 239 7.08 -1.76 -14.73
C MET A 239 7.81 -2.89 -15.48
N LYS A 240 8.50 -3.77 -14.76
CA LYS A 240 9.17 -4.95 -15.33
C LYS A 240 8.15 -5.96 -15.86
N GLU A 241 7.12 -6.28 -15.08
CA GLU A 241 6.06 -7.23 -15.43
C GLU A 241 5.34 -6.80 -16.72
N HIS A 242 5.01 -5.52 -16.82
CA HIS A 242 4.35 -4.94 -18.00
C HIS A 242 5.29 -4.54 -19.15
N LYS A 243 6.59 -4.87 -19.05
CA LYS A 243 7.63 -4.53 -20.06
C LYS A 243 7.67 -3.03 -20.40
N ALA A 244 7.26 -2.19 -19.46
CA ALA A 244 7.14 -0.75 -19.63
C ALA A 244 8.44 0.01 -19.34
N VAL A 245 9.54 -0.68 -18.99
CA VAL A 245 10.88 -0.11 -18.77
C VAL A 245 11.93 -0.87 -19.60
N SER A 246 12.80 -0.13 -20.27
CA SER A 246 14.03 -0.69 -20.83
C SER A 246 14.97 -1.11 -19.69
N TYR A 247 15.58 -2.30 -19.80
CA TYR A 247 16.53 -2.87 -18.81
C TYR A 247 17.70 -1.96 -18.42
N THR A 248 17.99 -0.93 -19.21
CA THR A 248 19.04 0.05 -18.91
C THR A 248 18.76 0.89 -17.67
N HIS A 249 17.50 1.08 -17.29
CA HIS A 249 17.13 1.82 -16.08
C HIS A 249 17.21 0.96 -14.81
N LEU A 250 17.06 -0.35 -14.93
CA LEU A 250 17.12 -1.31 -13.81
C LEU A 250 18.56 -1.59 -13.33
N ARG A 251 19.57 -1.43 -14.21
CA ARG A 251 20.99 -1.63 -13.83
C ARG A 251 21.52 -0.60 -12.84
N ALA A 252 20.82 0.50 -12.63
CA ALA A 252 21.24 1.55 -11.69
C ALA A 252 20.86 1.23 -10.23
N HIS A 253 20.06 0.22 -9.99
CA HIS A 253 19.62 -0.19 -8.66
C HIS A 253 20.13 -1.59 -8.34
N GLU A 254 21.35 -1.68 -7.81
CA GLU A 254 21.94 -2.96 -7.37
C GLU A 254 21.12 -3.66 -6.28
N THR A 255 20.24 -2.95 -5.61
CA THR A 255 19.34 -3.45 -4.57
C THR A 255 18.43 -4.60 -5.05
N LEU A 256 18.11 -4.66 -6.36
CA LEU A 256 17.29 -5.74 -6.93
C LEU A 256 18.10 -7.03 -7.21
N ARG A 257 19.39 -7.07 -6.98
CA ARG A 257 20.21 -8.29 -7.14
C ARG A 257 20.11 -9.25 -5.95
N TYR A 258 19.57 -8.82 -4.82
CA TYR A 258 19.53 -9.58 -3.57
C TYR A 258 18.12 -9.91 -3.09
N LEU A 259 17.09 -9.64 -3.90
CA LEU A 259 15.72 -10.12 -3.75
C LEU A 259 15.37 -11.15 -4.84
#